data_6f8b8e13b94e0ea105f5a25908a62d4f
#
_entry.id   6f8b8e13b94e0ea105f5a25908a62d4f
#
_cell.length_a   1.000
_cell.length_b   1.000
_cell.length_c   1.000
_cell.angle_alpha   90.00
_cell.angle_beta   90.00
_cell.angle_gamma   90.00
#
_symmetry.space_group_name_H-M   'P 1'
#
loop_
_entity.id
_entity.type
_entity.pdbx_description
1 polymer ?
#
loop_
_entity_poly.entity_id
_entity_poly.type
_entity_poly.pdbx_seq_one_letter_code
_entity_poly.pdbx_strand_id
1 'polypeptide(L)'
;FEGGVLGSNGLALDAAGNLIICQHGDRRLAKLAFDNITQEGLSTLTATFEGKRFNSPNDLTIAANGDIYFTDPPYGHCDIANSVPGEGMVFVDDKREIPYCGIYRYQSATNKVSLISNEMDLPNGIALSPDQKWIYVGSSDMKDPKMWRFSAEDGSGGVFFEGPYGEADAGWFDGMKMHSSGNLFATGPGGLLVISPEGKKLATIRLPDPVTNCCFDENEEYLYVTAFAYVARFKLKG
;
A
#
# COMPACT_ATOMS: atom_id res chain seq x y z
N PHE A 1 20.76 -5.38 -9.18
CA PHE A 1 19.62 -6.17 -8.69
C PHE A 1 20.11 -7.57 -8.28
N GLU A 2 19.84 -7.96 -7.05
CA GLU A 2 20.41 -9.20 -6.47
C GLU A 2 19.41 -10.36 -6.38
N GLY A 3 18.39 -10.37 -7.23
CA GLY A 3 17.31 -11.36 -7.22
C GLY A 3 16.10 -10.90 -6.42
N GLY A 4 14.99 -11.63 -6.51
CA GLY A 4 13.69 -11.27 -5.96
C GLY A 4 12.74 -10.72 -7.03
N VAL A 5 11.68 -10.02 -6.60
CA VAL A 5 10.68 -9.45 -7.51
C VAL A 5 11.17 -8.11 -8.04
N LEU A 6 11.33 -8.03 -9.37
CA LEU A 6 11.71 -6.82 -10.09
C LEU A 6 10.56 -5.82 -10.19
N GLY A 7 10.91 -4.54 -10.26
CA GLY A 7 10.00 -3.50 -10.71
C GLY A 7 9.56 -2.52 -9.64
N SER A 8 8.65 -1.68 -10.05
CA SER A 8 7.91 -0.74 -9.19
C SER A 8 6.59 -1.37 -8.77
N ASN A 9 6.06 -0.93 -7.63
CA ASN A 9 4.74 -1.30 -7.14
C ASN A 9 3.90 -0.04 -6.91
N GLY A 10 3.72 0.43 -5.68
CA GLY A 10 2.93 1.61 -5.40
C GLY A 10 3.40 2.87 -6.13
N LEU A 11 2.45 3.62 -6.65
CA LEU A 11 2.66 4.82 -7.45
C LEU A 11 1.73 5.94 -6.97
N ALA A 12 2.26 7.16 -6.82
CA ALA A 12 1.45 8.34 -6.56
C ALA A 12 2.07 9.58 -7.22
N LEU A 13 1.26 10.60 -7.50
CA LEU A 13 1.74 11.89 -7.97
C LEU A 13 1.98 12.84 -6.81
N ASP A 14 3.12 13.53 -6.79
CA ASP A 14 3.33 14.65 -5.89
C ASP A 14 2.57 15.91 -6.36
N ALA A 15 2.52 16.95 -5.53
CA ALA A 15 1.81 18.20 -5.87
C ALA A 15 2.38 18.92 -7.11
N ALA A 16 3.61 18.61 -7.52
CA ALA A 16 4.24 19.15 -8.72
C ALA A 16 4.02 18.26 -9.96
N GLY A 17 3.28 17.15 -9.81
CA GLY A 17 2.99 16.19 -10.88
C GLY A 17 4.09 15.17 -11.15
N ASN A 18 5.12 15.10 -10.31
CA ASN A 18 6.13 14.05 -10.45
C ASN A 18 5.62 12.72 -9.91
N LEU A 19 6.10 11.61 -10.48
CA LEU A 19 5.73 10.29 -10.04
C LEU A 19 6.63 9.83 -8.88
N ILE A 20 6.02 9.53 -7.75
CA ILE A 20 6.68 8.87 -6.61
C ILE A 20 6.44 7.37 -6.72
N ILE A 21 7.49 6.59 -6.50
CA ILE A 21 7.54 5.17 -6.84
C ILE A 21 8.09 4.37 -5.67
N CYS A 22 7.37 3.33 -5.24
CA CYS A 22 7.92 2.24 -4.46
C CYS A 22 8.65 1.27 -5.39
N GLN A 23 9.97 1.19 -5.30
CA GLN A 23 10.76 0.26 -6.11
C GLN A 23 11.18 -0.96 -5.29
N HIS A 24 10.51 -2.09 -5.50
CA HIS A 24 10.80 -3.36 -4.83
C HIS A 24 12.25 -3.81 -5.07
N GLY A 25 12.65 -3.92 -6.33
CA GLY A 25 13.95 -4.44 -6.72
C GLY A 25 15.13 -3.60 -6.20
N ASP A 26 15.00 -2.29 -6.24
CA ASP A 26 16.02 -1.37 -5.74
C ASP A 26 15.88 -1.06 -4.24
N ARG A 27 14.80 -1.54 -3.60
CA ARG A 27 14.56 -1.41 -2.16
C ARG A 27 14.58 0.06 -1.72
N ARG A 28 13.83 0.93 -2.44
CA ARG A 28 13.84 2.37 -2.21
C ARG A 28 12.50 3.05 -2.57
N LEU A 29 12.33 4.27 -2.07
CA LEU A 29 11.44 5.25 -2.68
C LEU A 29 12.21 6.05 -3.72
N ALA A 30 11.63 6.22 -4.89
CA ALA A 30 12.18 7.02 -5.97
C ALA A 30 11.17 8.08 -6.45
N LYS A 31 11.70 9.11 -7.09
CA LYS A 31 10.94 10.18 -7.76
C LYS A 31 11.36 10.24 -9.21
N LEU A 32 10.39 10.20 -10.11
CA LEU A 32 10.57 10.41 -11.53
C LEU A 32 9.94 11.76 -11.92
N ALA A 33 10.78 12.65 -12.44
CA ALA A 33 10.32 13.93 -12.96
C ALA A 33 9.59 13.74 -14.30
N PHE A 34 8.35 14.25 -14.43
CA PHE A 34 7.57 14.09 -15.65
C PHE A 34 8.09 14.88 -16.85
N ASP A 35 8.84 15.93 -16.63
CA ASP A 35 9.53 16.69 -17.68
C ASP A 35 10.78 15.97 -18.21
N ASN A 36 11.25 14.96 -17.51
CA ASN A 36 12.39 14.13 -17.87
C ASN A 36 12.13 12.66 -17.57
N ILE A 37 11.27 12.01 -18.38
CA ILE A 37 10.94 10.57 -18.26
C ILE A 37 12.09 9.73 -18.84
N THR A 38 13.25 9.84 -18.22
CA THR A 38 14.43 9.05 -18.53
C THR A 38 15.01 8.49 -17.23
N GLN A 39 16.00 7.62 -17.35
CA GLN A 39 16.72 7.14 -16.16
C GLN A 39 17.44 8.27 -15.42
N GLU A 40 17.84 9.33 -16.10
CA GLU A 40 18.44 10.53 -15.49
C GLU A 40 17.44 11.35 -14.69
N GLY A 41 16.15 11.34 -15.07
CA GLY A 41 15.07 11.97 -14.31
C GLY A 41 14.63 11.18 -13.09
N LEU A 42 15.11 9.94 -12.91
CA LEU A 42 14.80 9.09 -11.77
C LEU A 42 15.79 9.32 -10.64
N SER A 43 15.33 9.85 -9.52
CA SER A 43 16.14 10.13 -8.34
C SER A 43 15.68 9.30 -7.12
N THR A 44 16.62 8.97 -6.24
CA THR A 44 16.31 8.29 -4.97
C THR A 44 15.89 9.33 -3.93
N LEU A 45 14.72 9.13 -3.31
CA LEU A 45 14.30 9.89 -2.15
C LEU A 45 14.91 9.31 -0.86
N THR A 46 14.75 8.00 -0.66
CA THR A 46 15.34 7.26 0.45
C THR A 46 15.44 5.77 0.13
N ALA A 47 16.48 5.12 0.65
CA ALA A 47 16.71 3.68 0.48
C ALA A 47 17.00 2.97 1.82
N THR A 48 17.12 3.74 2.92
CA THR A 48 17.55 3.18 4.21
C THR A 48 16.78 3.80 5.38
N PHE A 49 16.67 3.01 6.43
CA PHE A 49 16.27 3.46 7.76
C PHE A 49 17.32 3.01 8.77
N GLU A 50 17.85 3.94 9.58
CA GLU A 50 18.93 3.69 10.57
C GLU A 50 20.16 2.98 9.97
N GLY A 51 20.50 3.33 8.72
CA GLY A 51 21.65 2.75 8.02
C GLY A 51 21.43 1.38 7.39
N LYS A 52 20.24 0.80 7.55
CA LYS A 52 19.84 -0.50 6.96
C LYS A 52 18.93 -0.29 5.77
N ARG A 53 19.09 -1.09 4.73
CA ARG A 53 18.21 -1.04 3.55
C ARG A 53 16.81 -1.53 3.89
N PHE A 54 15.81 -0.87 3.31
CA PHE A 54 14.42 -1.33 3.37
C PHE A 54 14.28 -2.76 2.85
N ASN A 55 13.20 -3.44 3.23
CA ASN A 55 12.89 -4.77 2.70
C ASN A 55 12.49 -4.68 1.23
N SER A 56 11.33 -4.12 0.95
CA SER A 56 10.84 -3.87 -0.40
C SER A 56 9.65 -2.90 -0.35
N PRO A 57 9.88 -1.58 -0.35
CA PRO A 57 8.79 -0.61 -0.33
C PRO A 57 7.68 -0.97 -1.30
N ASN A 58 6.43 -1.06 -0.80
CA ASN A 58 5.32 -1.67 -1.53
C ASN A 58 4.28 -0.67 -1.99
N ASP A 59 3.61 0.02 -1.08
CA ASP A 59 2.60 1.03 -1.41
C ASP A 59 2.86 2.33 -0.65
N LEU A 60 2.29 3.43 -1.15
CA LEU A 60 2.52 4.75 -0.59
C LEU A 60 1.29 5.65 -0.69
N THR A 61 1.24 6.63 0.22
CA THR A 61 0.32 7.76 0.16
C THR A 61 1.06 9.05 0.50
N ILE A 62 0.63 10.17 -0.09
CA ILE A 62 1.30 11.48 0.07
C ILE A 62 0.38 12.42 0.83
N ALA A 63 0.88 12.99 1.92
CA ALA A 63 0.18 14.00 2.69
C ALA A 63 0.21 15.38 1.99
N ALA A 64 -0.68 16.28 2.37
CA ALA A 64 -0.76 17.62 1.79
C ALA A 64 0.52 18.46 2.00
N ASN A 65 1.30 18.16 3.05
CA ASN A 65 2.60 18.79 3.30
C ASN A 65 3.76 18.16 2.49
N GLY A 66 3.46 17.18 1.64
CA GLY A 66 4.41 16.45 0.81
C GLY A 66 5.12 15.28 1.50
N ASP A 67 4.82 14.99 2.76
CA ASP A 67 5.35 13.81 3.44
C ASP A 67 4.77 12.53 2.82
N ILE A 68 5.59 11.49 2.75
CA ILE A 68 5.22 10.22 2.13
C ILE A 68 5.14 9.16 3.22
N TYR A 69 4.00 8.51 3.34
CA TYR A 69 3.83 7.32 4.16
C TYR A 69 3.88 6.10 3.26
N PHE A 70 4.63 5.06 3.67
CA PHE A 70 4.81 3.87 2.85
C PHE A 70 4.97 2.62 3.69
N THR A 71 4.66 1.48 3.08
CA THR A 71 4.79 0.15 3.67
C THR A 71 6.03 -0.55 3.13
N ASP A 72 6.67 -1.37 3.97
CA ASP A 72 7.92 -2.07 3.65
C ASP A 72 7.84 -3.56 4.02
N PRO A 73 6.97 -4.34 3.35
CA PRO A 73 6.87 -5.79 3.53
C PRO A 73 8.02 -6.52 2.83
N PRO A 74 8.17 -7.85 3.03
CA PRO A 74 9.25 -8.62 2.43
C PRO A 74 8.95 -9.14 1.02
N TYR A 75 7.96 -8.61 0.29
CA TYR A 75 7.52 -9.18 -0.99
C TYR A 75 8.61 -9.19 -2.06
N GLY A 76 9.54 -8.23 -2.05
CA GLY A 76 10.71 -8.23 -2.92
C GLY A 76 11.68 -9.38 -2.66
N HIS A 77 11.54 -10.07 -1.52
CA HIS A 77 12.32 -11.26 -1.15
C HIS A 77 11.50 -12.56 -1.30
N CYS A 78 10.37 -12.52 -2.01
CA CYS A 78 9.54 -13.70 -2.24
C CYS A 78 10.29 -14.73 -3.10
N ASP A 79 10.35 -15.95 -2.63
CA ASP A 79 10.77 -17.12 -3.41
C ASP A 79 9.57 -17.66 -4.18
N ILE A 80 9.38 -17.12 -5.39
CA ILE A 80 8.24 -17.48 -6.25
C ILE A 80 8.24 -18.98 -6.58
N ALA A 81 9.42 -19.58 -6.72
CA ALA A 81 9.53 -21.00 -7.10
C ALA A 81 9.06 -21.95 -6.00
N ASN A 82 9.20 -21.55 -4.74
CA ASN A 82 8.79 -22.33 -3.58
C ASN A 82 7.48 -21.84 -2.93
N SER A 83 6.88 -20.76 -3.46
CA SER A 83 5.59 -20.27 -3.02
C SER A 83 4.45 -21.04 -3.70
N VAL A 84 3.46 -21.47 -2.90
CA VAL A 84 2.31 -22.25 -3.41
C VAL A 84 1.06 -21.34 -3.39
N PRO A 85 0.38 -21.17 -4.53
CA PRO A 85 -0.87 -20.42 -4.57
C PRO A 85 -1.89 -20.94 -3.55
N GLY A 86 -2.38 -20.05 -2.68
CA GLY A 86 -3.37 -20.38 -1.63
C GLY A 86 -2.78 -20.90 -0.31
N GLU A 87 -1.48 -21.21 -0.24
CA GLU A 87 -0.81 -21.66 0.99
C GLU A 87 0.03 -20.55 1.66
N GLY A 88 0.29 -19.48 0.93
CA GLY A 88 1.08 -18.33 1.36
C GLY A 88 2.39 -18.18 0.60
N MET A 89 3.05 -17.05 0.81
CA MET A 89 4.33 -16.74 0.20
C MET A 89 5.49 -17.23 1.06
N VAL A 90 6.51 -17.79 0.42
CA VAL A 90 7.79 -18.12 1.05
C VAL A 90 8.74 -16.94 0.85
N PHE A 91 9.38 -16.46 1.92
CA PHE A 91 10.33 -15.36 1.87
C PHE A 91 11.74 -15.83 2.17
N VAL A 92 12.71 -15.28 1.44
CA VAL A 92 14.13 -15.51 1.68
C VAL A 92 14.66 -14.39 2.56
N ASP A 93 14.88 -14.70 3.83
CA ASP A 93 15.25 -13.71 4.85
C ASP A 93 16.74 -13.37 4.91
N ASP A 94 17.62 -14.14 4.28
CA ASP A 94 19.07 -13.99 4.33
C ASP A 94 19.62 -12.64 3.79
N LYS A 95 18.80 -11.95 2.98
CA LYS A 95 19.13 -10.62 2.42
C LYS A 95 18.44 -9.45 3.13
N ARG A 96 17.58 -9.74 4.11
CA ARG A 96 16.89 -8.69 4.86
C ARG A 96 17.85 -8.10 5.90
N GLU A 97 17.96 -6.76 5.88
CA GLU A 97 18.74 -6.01 6.87
C GLU A 97 17.86 -5.52 8.02
N ILE A 98 16.59 -5.20 7.73
CA ILE A 98 15.57 -4.84 8.71
C ILE A 98 14.74 -6.10 9.02
N PRO A 99 14.74 -6.61 10.28
CA PRO A 99 14.17 -7.92 10.61
C PRO A 99 12.64 -7.90 10.79
N TYR A 100 11.98 -6.77 10.57
CA TYR A 100 10.54 -6.60 10.68
C TYR A 100 9.98 -5.92 9.43
N CYS A 101 8.67 -5.93 9.29
CA CYS A 101 7.96 -5.16 8.27
C CYS A 101 7.59 -3.80 8.86
N GLY A 102 8.00 -2.72 8.21
CA GLY A 102 7.78 -1.38 8.72
C GLY A 102 6.70 -0.61 7.98
N ILE A 103 6.03 0.28 8.69
CA ILE A 103 5.26 1.39 8.15
C ILE A 103 6.05 2.64 8.47
N TYR A 104 6.41 3.41 7.44
CA TYR A 104 7.33 4.54 7.59
C TYR A 104 6.74 5.85 7.11
N ARG A 105 7.27 6.96 7.62
CA ARG A 105 7.07 8.32 7.12
C ARG A 105 8.40 8.86 6.62
N TYR A 106 8.44 9.26 5.35
CA TYR A 106 9.50 10.09 4.79
C TYR A 106 9.06 11.55 4.85
N GLN A 107 9.79 12.37 5.58
CA GLN A 107 9.55 13.81 5.74
C GLN A 107 10.23 14.56 4.58
N SER A 108 9.46 15.09 3.65
CA SER A 108 9.96 15.75 2.44
C SER A 108 10.81 17.00 2.73
N ALA A 109 10.46 17.76 3.77
CA ALA A 109 11.17 18.98 4.14
C ALA A 109 12.57 18.73 4.73
N THR A 110 12.82 17.55 5.31
CA THR A 110 14.06 17.24 6.05
C THR A 110 14.80 16.03 5.50
N ASN A 111 14.21 15.32 4.53
CA ASN A 111 14.68 14.02 4.01
C ASN A 111 14.89 12.96 5.10
N LYS A 112 14.16 13.05 6.22
CA LYS A 112 14.26 12.10 7.33
C LYS A 112 13.19 11.03 7.19
N VAL A 113 13.56 9.81 7.57
CA VAL A 113 12.62 8.68 7.70
C VAL A 113 12.38 8.43 9.18
N SER A 114 11.13 8.20 9.55
CA SER A 114 10.73 7.73 10.88
C SER A 114 9.86 6.49 10.75
N LEU A 115 10.00 5.57 11.69
CA LEU A 115 9.14 4.41 11.84
C LEU A 115 7.83 4.86 12.51
N ILE A 116 6.71 4.46 11.92
CA ILE A 116 5.36 4.64 12.49
C ILE A 116 4.97 3.41 13.31
N SER A 117 5.10 2.22 12.70
CA SER A 117 4.83 0.95 13.37
C SER A 117 5.58 -0.20 12.70
N ASN A 118 5.86 -1.25 13.46
CA ASN A 118 6.39 -2.52 13.01
C ASN A 118 5.59 -3.72 13.54
N GLU A 119 4.34 -3.49 13.91
CA GLU A 119 3.45 -4.49 14.52
C GLU A 119 2.75 -5.39 13.48
N MET A 120 2.81 -5.01 12.20
CA MET A 120 2.18 -5.77 11.11
C MET A 120 3.18 -6.66 10.39
N ASP A 121 2.81 -7.92 10.15
CA ASP A 121 3.70 -8.87 9.45
C ASP A 121 3.75 -8.63 7.94
N LEU A 122 2.66 -8.37 7.28
CA LEU A 122 2.54 -8.21 5.83
C LEU A 122 1.77 -6.92 5.47
N PRO A 123 2.27 -5.71 5.87
CA PRO A 123 1.62 -4.46 5.48
C PRO A 123 1.66 -4.29 3.96
N ASN A 124 0.53 -3.91 3.36
CA ASN A 124 0.41 -3.72 1.92
C ASN A 124 -0.15 -2.33 1.62
N GLY A 125 -1.38 -2.22 1.11
CA GLY A 125 -1.98 -0.95 0.76
C GLY A 125 -2.05 0.03 1.92
N ILE A 126 -1.88 1.31 1.63
CA ILE A 126 -1.85 2.38 2.61
C ILE A 126 -2.65 3.60 2.14
N ALA A 127 -3.41 4.22 3.04
CA ALA A 127 -4.14 5.44 2.76
C ALA A 127 -4.20 6.37 3.98
N LEU A 128 -4.29 7.68 3.75
CA LEU A 128 -4.53 8.69 4.79
C LEU A 128 -6.02 9.01 4.91
N SER A 129 -6.48 9.32 6.12
CA SER A 129 -7.81 9.93 6.32
C SER A 129 -7.88 11.30 5.65
N PRO A 130 -9.08 11.82 5.33
CA PRO A 130 -9.21 13.15 4.71
C PRO A 130 -8.62 14.29 5.57
N ASP A 131 -8.69 14.16 6.90
CA ASP A 131 -8.08 15.11 7.86
C ASP A 131 -6.59 14.83 8.12
N GLN A 132 -6.03 13.79 7.49
CA GLN A 132 -4.63 13.36 7.56
C GLN A 132 -4.12 12.99 8.96
N LYS A 133 -5.03 12.73 9.89
CA LYS A 133 -4.68 12.31 11.26
C LYS A 133 -4.46 10.81 11.39
N TRP A 134 -5.01 10.03 10.46
CA TRP A 134 -5.00 8.59 10.50
C TRP A 134 -4.40 7.97 9.25
N ILE A 135 -3.60 6.94 9.46
CA ILE A 135 -3.02 6.09 8.43
C ILE A 135 -3.73 4.74 8.49
N TYR A 136 -4.34 4.31 7.40
CA TYR A 136 -4.95 3.00 7.26
C TYR A 136 -4.01 2.09 6.49
N VAL A 137 -3.82 0.86 6.96
CA VAL A 137 -2.92 -0.12 6.34
C VAL A 137 -3.57 -1.49 6.33
N GLY A 138 -3.61 -2.13 5.17
CA GLY A 138 -4.11 -3.48 5.00
C GLY A 138 -3.01 -4.53 5.18
N SER A 139 -3.35 -5.67 5.79
CA SER A 139 -2.47 -6.85 5.86
C SER A 139 -2.79 -7.81 4.73
N SER A 140 -1.77 -8.28 4.03
CA SER A 140 -1.89 -9.36 3.05
C SER A 140 -1.81 -10.77 3.65
N ASP A 141 -1.88 -10.90 4.97
CA ASP A 141 -2.01 -12.22 5.58
C ASP A 141 -3.37 -12.84 5.22
N MET A 142 -3.35 -13.87 4.38
CA MET A 142 -4.56 -14.57 3.95
C MET A 142 -5.23 -15.36 5.08
N LYS A 143 -4.49 -15.69 6.16
CA LYS A 143 -5.01 -16.43 7.30
C LYS A 143 -5.67 -15.54 8.34
N ASP A 144 -5.23 -14.27 8.40
CA ASP A 144 -5.74 -13.28 9.33
C ASP A 144 -5.83 -11.89 8.67
N PRO A 145 -6.70 -11.75 7.62
CA PRO A 145 -6.80 -10.52 6.86
C PRO A 145 -7.43 -9.42 7.72
N LYS A 146 -6.62 -8.44 8.08
CA LYS A 146 -7.01 -7.30 8.92
C LYS A 146 -6.59 -5.97 8.29
N MET A 147 -7.29 -4.95 8.67
CA MET A 147 -6.88 -3.58 8.42
C MET A 147 -6.58 -2.89 9.74
N TRP A 148 -5.47 -2.18 9.76
CA TRP A 148 -5.00 -1.42 10.90
C TRP A 148 -5.17 0.08 10.66
N ARG A 149 -5.23 0.82 11.75
CA ARG A 149 -5.24 2.28 11.72
C ARG A 149 -4.28 2.81 12.77
N PHE A 150 -3.41 3.71 12.33
CA PHE A 150 -2.39 4.35 13.17
C PHE A 150 -2.56 5.86 13.15
N SER A 151 -2.26 6.51 14.28
CA SER A 151 -2.14 7.95 14.36
C SER A 151 -0.94 8.42 13.54
N ALA A 152 -1.15 9.42 12.67
CA ALA A 152 -0.06 10.02 11.89
C ALA A 152 0.87 10.89 12.75
N GLU A 153 0.47 11.24 13.97
CA GLU A 153 1.23 12.06 14.90
C GLU A 153 2.25 11.23 15.69
N ASP A 154 1.80 10.15 16.33
CA ASP A 154 2.60 9.39 17.30
C ASP A 154 2.70 7.88 16.98
N GLY A 155 2.08 7.40 15.91
CA GLY A 155 2.09 5.99 15.51
C GLY A 155 1.23 5.07 16.37
N SER A 156 0.53 5.58 17.39
CA SER A 156 -0.38 4.78 18.19
C SER A 156 -1.54 4.25 17.34
N GLY A 157 -1.97 3.01 17.57
CA GLY A 157 -3.03 2.45 16.75
C GLY A 157 -3.39 1.02 17.09
N GLY A 158 -4.04 0.35 16.15
CA GLY A 158 -4.49 -1.03 16.31
C GLY A 158 -5.42 -1.47 15.18
N VAL A 159 -6.01 -2.64 15.34
CA VAL A 159 -6.96 -3.19 14.37
C VAL A 159 -8.17 -2.26 14.21
N PHE A 160 -8.43 -1.88 12.98
CA PHE A 160 -9.54 -1.02 12.58
C PHE A 160 -10.71 -1.82 12.01
N PHE A 161 -10.40 -2.88 11.24
CA PHE A 161 -11.39 -3.72 10.60
C PHE A 161 -10.86 -5.14 10.41
N GLU A 162 -11.68 -6.14 10.76
CA GLU A 162 -11.34 -7.57 10.69
C GLU A 162 -12.50 -8.46 10.18
N GLY A 163 -13.42 -7.90 9.45
CA GLY A 163 -14.58 -8.66 8.94
C GLY A 163 -15.89 -8.20 9.59
N PRO A 164 -16.95 -8.97 9.50
CA PRO A 164 -16.98 -10.39 9.07
C PRO A 164 -16.82 -10.59 7.56
N TYR A 165 -16.23 -11.72 7.20
CA TYR A 165 -16.13 -12.23 5.84
C TYR A 165 -17.08 -13.43 5.66
N GLY A 166 -17.57 -13.65 4.44
CA GLY A 166 -18.36 -14.85 4.13
C GLY A 166 -17.45 -16.07 4.00
N GLU A 167 -17.96 -17.28 4.22
CA GLU A 167 -17.19 -18.54 4.06
C GLU A 167 -16.57 -18.69 2.66
N ALA A 168 -17.20 -18.12 1.64
CA ALA A 168 -16.68 -18.11 0.27
C ALA A 168 -15.76 -16.91 -0.04
N ASP A 169 -15.56 -15.99 0.90
CA ASP A 169 -14.74 -14.82 0.71
C ASP A 169 -13.27 -15.18 0.96
N ALA A 170 -12.56 -15.46 -0.11
CA ALA A 170 -11.10 -15.60 -0.09
C ALA A 170 -10.46 -14.27 -0.47
N GLY A 171 -9.21 -14.05 -0.05
CA GLY A 171 -8.43 -12.88 -0.44
C GLY A 171 -7.69 -12.25 0.74
N TRP A 172 -7.07 -11.16 0.44
CA TRP A 172 -6.23 -10.38 1.35
C TRP A 172 -6.41 -8.88 1.05
N PHE A 173 -5.98 -8.04 1.96
CA PHE A 173 -5.89 -6.62 1.67
C PHE A 173 -4.64 -6.34 0.82
N ASP A 174 -4.87 -5.66 -0.32
CA ASP A 174 -3.84 -5.17 -1.23
C ASP A 174 -4.00 -3.65 -1.34
N GLY A 175 -4.19 -3.06 -2.52
CA GLY A 175 -4.33 -1.62 -2.67
C GLY A 175 -5.63 -1.06 -2.10
N MET A 176 -5.60 0.22 -1.72
CA MET A 176 -6.75 0.96 -1.19
C MET A 176 -6.70 2.44 -1.50
N LYS A 177 -7.86 3.10 -1.47
CA LYS A 177 -7.98 4.56 -1.58
C LYS A 177 -9.03 5.11 -0.64
N MET A 178 -8.74 6.25 -0.06
CA MET A 178 -9.68 7.00 0.77
C MET A 178 -10.51 7.93 -0.12
N HIS A 179 -11.83 7.84 -0.02
CA HIS A 179 -12.77 8.78 -0.63
C HIS A 179 -12.93 10.03 0.25
N SER A 180 -13.22 11.18 -0.33
CA SER A 180 -13.38 12.46 0.40
C SER A 180 -14.46 12.42 1.48
N SER A 181 -15.46 11.53 1.34
CA SER A 181 -16.48 11.28 2.38
C SER A 181 -15.92 10.60 3.65
N GLY A 182 -14.68 10.15 3.65
CA GLY A 182 -14.08 9.36 4.71
C GLY A 182 -14.31 7.85 4.58
N ASN A 183 -15.05 7.40 3.57
CA ASN A 183 -15.18 5.96 3.30
C ASN A 183 -13.90 5.44 2.66
N LEU A 184 -13.43 4.30 3.15
CA LEU A 184 -12.26 3.62 2.64
C LEU A 184 -12.69 2.55 1.63
N PHE A 185 -12.14 2.61 0.43
CA PHE A 185 -12.28 1.60 -0.60
C PHE A 185 -11.00 0.76 -0.61
N ALA A 186 -11.11 -0.47 -0.16
CA ALA A 186 -9.96 -1.37 0.01
C ALA A 186 -10.24 -2.72 -0.63
N THR A 187 -9.26 -3.22 -1.37
CA THR A 187 -9.30 -4.62 -1.79
C THR A 187 -9.25 -5.51 -0.56
N GLY A 188 -9.90 -6.65 -0.59
CA GLY A 188 -9.96 -7.52 0.56
C GLY A 188 -10.73 -8.82 0.28
N PRO A 189 -10.94 -9.65 1.30
CA PRO A 189 -11.71 -10.88 1.13
C PRO A 189 -13.06 -10.65 0.48
N GLY A 190 -13.27 -11.32 -0.67
CA GLY A 190 -14.51 -11.26 -1.44
C GLY A 190 -14.60 -10.12 -2.46
N GLY A 191 -13.61 -9.24 -2.61
CA GLY A 191 -13.61 -8.17 -3.62
C GLY A 191 -13.13 -6.82 -3.12
N LEU A 192 -13.67 -5.73 -3.64
CA LEU A 192 -13.41 -4.39 -3.14
C LEU A 192 -14.44 -4.03 -2.04
N LEU A 193 -13.95 -3.84 -0.84
CA LEU A 193 -14.74 -3.48 0.34
C LEU A 193 -14.90 -1.95 0.43
N VAL A 194 -16.08 -1.49 0.82
CA VAL A 194 -16.33 -0.10 1.20
C VAL A 194 -16.56 -0.07 2.71
N ILE A 195 -15.68 0.62 3.43
CA ILE A 195 -15.65 0.64 4.89
C ILE A 195 -15.85 2.07 5.38
N SER A 196 -16.76 2.28 6.33
CA SER A 196 -17.03 3.60 6.90
C SER A 196 -15.89 4.08 7.82
N PRO A 197 -15.85 5.37 8.17
CA PRO A 197 -14.87 5.91 9.13
C PRO A 197 -14.90 5.23 10.51
N GLU A 198 -16.05 4.62 10.88
CA GLU A 198 -16.22 3.89 12.14
C GLU A 198 -15.79 2.41 12.05
N GLY A 199 -15.26 1.97 10.89
CA GLY A 199 -14.85 0.58 10.68
C GLY A 199 -16.00 -0.36 10.36
N LYS A 200 -17.12 0.12 9.82
CA LYS A 200 -18.24 -0.71 9.41
C LYS A 200 -18.20 -1.00 7.91
N LYS A 201 -18.30 -2.28 7.54
CA LYS A 201 -18.45 -2.67 6.14
C LYS A 201 -19.80 -2.21 5.59
N LEU A 202 -19.79 -1.31 4.61
CA LEU A 202 -20.97 -0.77 3.95
C LEU A 202 -21.37 -1.57 2.72
N ALA A 203 -20.38 -2.02 1.94
CA ALA A 203 -20.59 -2.76 0.70
C ALA A 203 -19.39 -3.63 0.35
N THR A 204 -19.61 -4.57 -0.57
CA THR A 204 -18.56 -5.31 -1.28
C THR A 204 -18.88 -5.25 -2.77
N ILE A 205 -17.95 -4.74 -3.57
CA ILE A 205 -18.00 -4.76 -5.03
C ILE A 205 -17.25 -6.03 -5.47
N ARG A 206 -18.02 -7.01 -5.98
CA ARG A 206 -17.48 -8.29 -6.44
C ARG A 206 -17.14 -8.22 -7.91
N LEU A 207 -15.97 -8.72 -8.27
CA LEU A 207 -15.51 -8.91 -9.64
C LEU A 207 -15.21 -10.39 -9.88
N PRO A 208 -15.21 -10.85 -11.14
CA PRO A 208 -14.88 -12.25 -11.45
C PRO A 208 -13.47 -12.65 -11.01
N ASP A 209 -12.50 -11.73 -11.14
CA ASP A 209 -11.12 -11.94 -10.74
C ASP A 209 -10.78 -11.18 -9.43
N PRO A 210 -9.76 -11.64 -8.70
CA PRO A 210 -9.27 -10.93 -7.52
C PRO A 210 -8.90 -9.48 -7.82
N VAL A 211 -9.32 -8.59 -6.94
CA VAL A 211 -9.09 -7.15 -7.03
C VAL A 211 -7.76 -6.81 -6.36
N THR A 212 -6.92 -6.04 -7.04
CA THR A 212 -5.56 -5.73 -6.55
C THR A 212 -5.37 -4.27 -6.15
N ASN A 213 -6.03 -3.32 -6.82
CA ASN A 213 -5.97 -1.90 -6.43
C ASN A 213 -7.18 -1.14 -6.96
N CYS A 214 -7.34 0.10 -6.52
CA CYS A 214 -8.35 1.02 -7.01
C CYS A 214 -7.85 2.47 -7.01
N CYS A 215 -8.49 3.33 -7.80
CA CYS A 215 -8.33 4.77 -7.70
C CYS A 215 -9.59 5.50 -8.15
N PHE A 216 -9.77 6.73 -7.69
CA PHE A 216 -10.81 7.62 -8.16
C PHE A 216 -10.27 8.53 -9.27
N ASP A 217 -11.16 9.05 -10.12
CA ASP A 217 -10.85 10.21 -10.92
C ASP A 217 -10.82 11.48 -10.04
N GLU A 218 -10.41 12.60 -10.64
CA GLU A 218 -10.21 13.88 -9.93
C GLU A 218 -11.46 14.38 -9.19
N ASN A 219 -12.65 14.09 -9.73
CA ASN A 219 -13.91 14.53 -9.16
C ASN A 219 -14.61 13.46 -8.30
N GLU A 220 -13.99 12.29 -8.15
CA GLU A 220 -14.57 11.13 -7.48
C GLU A 220 -15.93 10.66 -8.09
N GLU A 221 -16.13 10.95 -9.39
CA GLU A 221 -17.31 10.47 -10.14
C GLU A 221 -17.16 9.02 -10.61
N TYR A 222 -15.92 8.59 -10.82
CA TYR A 222 -15.59 7.25 -11.26
C TYR A 222 -14.57 6.58 -10.36
N LEU A 223 -14.81 5.29 -10.14
CA LEU A 223 -13.87 4.38 -9.48
C LEU A 223 -13.29 3.45 -10.53
N TYR A 224 -11.98 3.43 -10.63
CA TYR A 224 -11.22 2.48 -11.44
C TYR A 224 -10.66 1.39 -10.53
N VAL A 225 -10.77 0.15 -10.98
CA VAL A 225 -10.37 -1.03 -10.20
C VAL A 225 -9.54 -1.95 -11.07
N THR A 226 -8.36 -2.30 -10.61
CA THR A 226 -7.52 -3.32 -11.26
C THR A 226 -7.88 -4.70 -10.73
N ALA A 227 -8.06 -5.65 -11.67
CA ALA A 227 -8.39 -7.03 -11.37
C ALA A 227 -7.64 -7.94 -12.34
N PHE A 228 -6.51 -8.46 -11.93
CA PHE A 228 -5.54 -9.27 -12.69
C PHE A 228 -5.46 -8.93 -14.21
N ALA A 229 -6.41 -9.39 -15.00
CA ALA A 229 -6.35 -9.32 -16.46
C ALA A 229 -7.02 -8.07 -17.05
N TYR A 230 -7.71 -7.24 -16.26
CA TYR A 230 -8.45 -6.09 -16.77
C TYR A 230 -8.53 -4.94 -15.75
N VAL A 231 -8.98 -3.79 -16.25
CA VAL A 231 -9.37 -2.64 -15.43
C VAL A 231 -10.88 -2.44 -15.59
N ALA A 232 -11.61 -2.42 -14.49
CA ALA A 232 -13.02 -2.07 -14.44
C ALA A 232 -13.20 -0.59 -14.07
N ARG A 233 -14.24 0.05 -14.60
CA ARG A 233 -14.65 1.40 -14.24
C ARG A 233 -16.09 1.40 -13.78
N PHE A 234 -16.35 1.98 -12.64
CA PHE A 234 -17.67 2.16 -12.06
C PHE A 234 -18.00 3.63 -11.96
N LYS A 235 -19.19 4.02 -12.40
CA LYS A 235 -19.70 5.36 -12.10
C LYS A 235 -20.26 5.33 -10.67
N LEU A 236 -19.73 6.17 -9.81
CA LEU A 236 -20.27 6.37 -8.49
C LEU A 236 -21.52 7.24 -8.57
N LYS A 237 -22.55 6.90 -7.79
CA LYS A 237 -23.71 7.78 -7.67
C LYS A 237 -23.33 8.92 -6.74
N GLY A 238 -23.50 10.15 -7.22
CA GLY A 238 -23.50 11.35 -6.37
C GLY A 238 -24.67 11.35 -5.40
#